data_2f381e6e801f6b5aed7750af3c2fa548
#
_entry.id   2f381e6e801f6b5aed7750af3c2fa548
#
_cell.length_a   1.000
_cell.length_b   1.000
_cell.length_c   1.000
_cell.angle_alpha   90.00
_cell.angle_beta   90.00
_cell.angle_gamma   90.00
#
_symmetry.space_group_name_H-M   'P 1'
#
loop_
_entity.id
_entity.type
_entity.pdbx_description
1 polymer ?
#
loop_
_entity_poly.entity_id
_entity_poly.type
_entity_poly.pdbx_seq_one_letter_code
_entity_poly.pdbx_strand_id
1 'polypeptide(L)'
;MSTLDFDFTERLYANYLANPSLQATENTVSHNGLLKSLETRQSAIDNDYVFSIDLTKDAVSNQKASGRCWMFAALNTFRHKLISDFKLENFELSQAHTFFWDKYEKSNWFLEQIIATADQEIGSRKVKFLLDTPQQDGGQWDMVVALFEKYGVVPKSVYPESISSSASRELNQYLNKLLRQDAQILRDLLAKGASSEEVQVQKENLLQEIFNFLAVNLGLPPRSFDFAYRDKDNVYHRDTNVTPQAFYEKYVGLKLSDYVSIINAPTTDKPYNKSYTVELLGNVVGAPAVRYLNVEMNRFKELAIAQLKAGESVWFGSDVGQSSNRQTGIMATNTYDFSSGLGIHFHQDKAGRLDYSESLMTHAMVLTGVDLDDNEQPLKWKVENSWGDKVGDKGYFVASDSWMDEYTYQIVVRKEFLTPEELAAYQAQPQILAPWDPMGALA
;
A
#
# COMPACT_ATOMS: atom_id res chain seq x y z
N MET A 1 3.47 25.37 -32.35
CA MET A 1 3.13 23.95 -32.55
C MET A 1 3.35 23.61 -34.00
N SER A 2 4.13 22.57 -34.30
CA SER A 2 4.35 22.05 -35.66
C SER A 2 3.38 20.90 -35.89
N THR A 3 2.76 20.87 -37.07
CA THR A 3 1.94 19.74 -37.52
C THR A 3 2.84 18.65 -38.11
N LEU A 4 2.43 17.40 -38.02
CA LEU A 4 3.04 16.31 -38.77
C LEU A 4 2.66 16.43 -40.23
N ASP A 5 3.64 16.49 -41.16
CA ASP A 5 3.41 16.51 -42.58
C ASP A 5 3.51 15.12 -43.21
N PHE A 6 3.06 15.01 -44.45
CA PHE A 6 3.05 13.74 -45.14
C PHE A 6 4.49 13.21 -45.44
N ASP A 7 5.42 14.10 -45.78
CA ASP A 7 6.80 13.72 -46.06
C ASP A 7 7.51 13.18 -44.83
N PHE A 8 7.21 13.73 -43.63
CA PHE A 8 7.70 13.16 -42.36
C PHE A 8 7.17 11.75 -42.14
N THR A 9 5.87 11.54 -42.40
CA THR A 9 5.24 10.22 -42.24
C THR A 9 5.83 9.18 -43.18
N GLU A 10 6.05 9.52 -44.44
CA GLU A 10 6.68 8.63 -45.42
C GLU A 10 8.11 8.23 -45.01
N ARG A 11 8.88 9.15 -44.43
CA ARG A 11 10.20 8.79 -43.85
C ARG A 11 10.09 7.80 -42.69
N LEU A 12 9.08 7.91 -41.84
CA LEU A 12 8.83 6.96 -40.76
C LEU A 12 8.52 5.56 -41.30
N TYR A 13 7.67 5.44 -42.32
CA TYR A 13 7.39 4.18 -43.01
C TYR A 13 8.68 3.55 -43.58
N ALA A 14 9.45 4.34 -44.32
CA ALA A 14 10.70 3.86 -44.91
C ALA A 14 11.68 3.34 -43.86
N ASN A 15 11.84 4.07 -42.74
CA ASN A 15 12.73 3.67 -41.65
C ASN A 15 12.26 2.38 -40.97
N TYR A 16 10.97 2.23 -40.76
CA TYR A 16 10.37 1.03 -40.16
C TYR A 16 10.59 -0.19 -41.07
N LEU A 17 10.25 -0.06 -42.35
CA LEU A 17 10.40 -1.15 -43.34
C LEU A 17 11.84 -1.53 -43.61
N ALA A 18 12.80 -0.61 -43.38
CA ALA A 18 14.24 -0.90 -43.47
C ALA A 18 14.79 -1.69 -42.27
N ASN A 19 13.98 -1.94 -41.23
CA ASN A 19 14.42 -2.65 -40.02
C ASN A 19 13.75 -4.04 -39.89
N PRO A 20 14.39 -5.14 -40.37
CA PRO A 20 13.82 -6.48 -40.30
C PRO A 20 13.61 -6.98 -38.87
N SER A 21 14.37 -6.48 -37.88
CA SER A 21 14.20 -6.85 -36.46
C SER A 21 12.88 -6.35 -35.92
N LEU A 22 12.49 -5.10 -36.22
CA LEU A 22 11.17 -4.58 -35.83
C LEU A 22 10.03 -5.33 -36.48
N GLN A 23 10.15 -5.73 -37.74
CA GLN A 23 9.14 -6.55 -38.43
C GLN A 23 9.00 -7.94 -37.82
N ALA A 24 10.11 -8.58 -37.42
CA ALA A 24 10.07 -9.85 -36.70
C ALA A 24 9.42 -9.71 -35.32
N THR A 25 9.74 -8.62 -34.59
CA THR A 25 9.12 -8.30 -33.32
C THR A 25 7.62 -8.00 -33.48
N GLU A 26 7.21 -7.26 -34.51
CA GLU A 26 5.80 -7.00 -34.85
C GLU A 26 5.01 -8.31 -34.98
N ASN A 27 5.54 -9.26 -35.74
CA ASN A 27 4.89 -10.57 -35.92
C ASN A 27 4.73 -11.29 -34.56
N THR A 28 5.71 -11.23 -33.69
CA THR A 28 5.67 -11.88 -32.38
C THR A 28 4.68 -11.17 -31.45
N VAL A 29 4.74 -9.85 -31.39
CA VAL A 29 3.89 -9.01 -30.52
C VAL A 29 2.42 -9.09 -30.94
N SER A 30 2.13 -9.06 -32.22
CA SER A 30 0.75 -9.15 -32.75
C SER A 30 0.04 -10.44 -32.36
N HIS A 31 0.77 -11.54 -32.16
CA HIS A 31 0.21 -12.85 -31.79
C HIS A 31 0.22 -13.09 -30.26
N ASN A 32 1.22 -12.61 -29.54
CA ASN A 32 1.43 -12.95 -28.13
C ASN A 32 1.20 -11.79 -27.15
N GLY A 33 1.08 -10.56 -27.67
CA GLY A 33 1.06 -9.34 -26.86
C GLY A 33 2.47 -8.85 -26.50
N LEU A 34 2.58 -7.56 -26.14
CA LEU A 34 3.85 -6.85 -25.98
C LEU A 34 4.74 -7.48 -24.91
N LEU A 35 4.30 -7.50 -23.67
CA LEU A 35 5.13 -7.92 -22.55
C LEU A 35 5.57 -9.38 -22.66
N LYS A 36 4.66 -10.28 -23.06
CA LYS A 36 4.98 -11.68 -23.24
C LYS A 36 6.03 -11.93 -24.33
N SER A 37 6.08 -11.07 -25.36
CA SER A 37 7.05 -11.17 -26.45
C SER A 37 8.43 -10.63 -26.07
N LEU A 38 8.49 -9.76 -25.07
CA LEU A 38 9.72 -9.11 -24.62
C LEU A 38 10.28 -9.70 -23.32
N GLU A 39 9.58 -10.68 -22.73
CA GLU A 39 10.00 -11.35 -21.50
C GLU A 39 11.34 -12.07 -21.68
N THR A 40 12.26 -11.86 -20.76
CA THR A 40 13.61 -12.44 -20.85
C THR A 40 13.68 -13.76 -20.07
N ARG A 41 14.35 -14.75 -20.64
CA ARG A 41 14.67 -16.00 -19.94
C ARG A 41 15.66 -15.75 -18.79
N GLN A 42 16.57 -14.80 -18.93
CA GLN A 42 17.62 -14.53 -17.95
C GLN A 42 17.06 -14.04 -16.63
N SER A 43 16.01 -13.23 -16.66
CA SER A 43 15.33 -12.78 -15.45
C SER A 43 14.86 -13.95 -14.57
N ALA A 44 14.35 -15.02 -15.15
CA ALA A 44 13.92 -16.20 -14.41
C ALA A 44 15.11 -17.03 -13.85
N ILE A 45 16.25 -17.01 -14.52
CA ILE A 45 17.47 -17.72 -14.05
C ILE A 45 18.09 -16.97 -12.87
N ASP A 46 18.15 -15.64 -12.94
CA ASP A 46 18.81 -14.81 -11.94
C ASP A 46 17.97 -14.69 -10.64
N ASN A 47 16.67 -14.91 -10.72
CA ASN A 47 15.74 -14.68 -9.61
C ASN A 47 15.03 -15.97 -9.16
N ASP A 48 15.80 -16.97 -8.74
CA ASP A 48 15.26 -18.17 -8.08
C ASP A 48 14.76 -17.87 -6.65
N TYR A 49 14.02 -18.82 -6.07
CA TYR A 49 13.39 -18.67 -4.75
C TYR A 49 14.26 -19.23 -3.60
N VAL A 50 15.59 -19.06 -3.66
CA VAL A 50 16.53 -19.45 -2.58
C VAL A 50 17.06 -18.18 -1.90
N PHE A 51 16.98 -18.10 -0.59
CA PHE A 51 17.33 -16.92 0.22
C PHE A 51 18.17 -17.29 1.41
N SER A 52 19.16 -16.47 1.75
CA SER A 52 20.01 -16.66 2.94
C SER A 52 19.25 -16.38 4.25
N ILE A 53 18.25 -15.47 4.23
CA ILE A 53 17.31 -15.23 5.32
C ILE A 53 15.90 -15.47 4.78
N ASP A 54 15.14 -16.36 5.42
CA ASP A 54 13.76 -16.70 5.04
C ASP A 54 12.87 -16.84 6.28
N LEU A 55 11.95 -15.90 6.45
CA LEU A 55 10.99 -15.83 7.55
C LEU A 55 9.61 -16.37 7.19
N THR A 56 9.49 -17.12 6.11
CA THR A 56 8.19 -17.69 5.66
C THR A 56 7.55 -18.52 6.78
N LYS A 57 6.27 -18.24 7.06
CA LYS A 57 5.54 -18.88 8.16
C LYS A 57 4.36 -19.75 7.71
N ASP A 58 3.59 -19.30 6.72
CA ASP A 58 2.33 -19.95 6.35
C ASP A 58 1.89 -19.57 4.92
N ALA A 59 0.71 -20.04 4.52
CA ALA A 59 0.09 -19.67 3.25
C ALA A 59 -0.21 -18.17 3.16
N VAL A 60 -0.13 -17.63 1.95
CA VAL A 60 -0.38 -16.21 1.70
C VAL A 60 -1.88 -15.87 1.70
N SER A 61 -2.20 -14.66 2.08
CA SER A 61 -3.56 -14.12 2.05
C SER A 61 -4.02 -13.69 0.64
N ASN A 62 -5.31 -13.39 0.47
CA ASN A 62 -5.85 -12.96 -0.82
C ASN A 62 -6.83 -11.81 -0.68
N GLN A 63 -6.42 -10.60 -1.11
CA GLN A 63 -7.23 -9.39 -1.08
C GLN A 63 -8.36 -9.35 -2.14
N LYS A 64 -8.37 -10.32 -3.07
CA LYS A 64 -9.34 -10.40 -4.17
C LYS A 64 -9.37 -9.12 -5.03
N ALA A 65 -10.58 -8.64 -5.37
CA ALA A 65 -10.81 -7.45 -6.19
C ALA A 65 -11.03 -6.19 -5.31
N SER A 66 -10.08 -5.91 -4.41
CA SER A 66 -10.10 -4.73 -3.52
C SER A 66 -8.71 -4.10 -3.40
N GLY A 67 -8.64 -2.79 -3.13
CA GLY A 67 -7.39 -2.05 -2.94
C GLY A 67 -6.90 -2.06 -1.49
N ARG A 68 -7.03 -3.18 -0.76
CA ARG A 68 -6.70 -3.30 0.67
C ARG A 68 -5.30 -3.84 0.95
N CYS A 69 -4.39 -3.82 -0.03
CA CYS A 69 -3.04 -4.39 0.11
C CYS A 69 -2.30 -3.90 1.36
N TRP A 70 -2.37 -2.61 1.67
CA TRP A 70 -1.71 -1.99 2.82
C TRP A 70 -2.12 -2.58 4.17
N MET A 71 -3.43 -2.85 4.36
CA MET A 71 -3.92 -3.50 5.58
C MET A 71 -3.69 -5.01 5.57
N PHE A 72 -3.73 -5.68 4.40
CA PHE A 72 -3.31 -7.08 4.28
C PHE A 72 -1.84 -7.24 4.67
N ALA A 73 -0.95 -6.39 4.14
CA ALA A 73 0.46 -6.40 4.48
C ALA A 73 0.69 -6.18 5.98
N ALA A 74 0.03 -5.19 6.60
CA ALA A 74 0.15 -4.93 8.03
C ALA A 74 -0.36 -6.10 8.90
N LEU A 75 -1.53 -6.65 8.58
CA LEU A 75 -2.07 -7.81 9.30
C LEU A 75 -1.22 -9.08 9.10
N ASN A 76 -0.56 -9.23 7.95
CA ASN A 76 0.36 -10.34 7.71
C ASN A 76 1.64 -10.23 8.55
N THR A 77 2.21 -9.03 8.76
CA THR A 77 3.34 -8.87 9.70
C THR A 77 2.96 -9.29 11.12
N PHE A 78 1.75 -8.94 11.58
CA PHE A 78 1.24 -9.38 12.90
C PHE A 78 0.96 -10.88 12.93
N ARG A 79 0.40 -11.42 11.85
CA ARG A 79 0.14 -12.86 11.72
C ARG A 79 1.42 -13.69 11.89
N HIS A 80 2.54 -13.25 11.30
CA HIS A 80 3.82 -13.93 11.44
C HIS A 80 4.26 -14.05 12.93
N LYS A 81 4.07 -12.98 13.69
CA LYS A 81 4.33 -12.97 15.13
C LYS A 81 3.38 -13.92 15.88
N LEU A 82 2.06 -13.81 15.62
CA LEU A 82 1.06 -14.67 16.26
C LEU A 82 1.31 -16.16 16.00
N ILE A 83 1.60 -16.54 14.77
CA ILE A 83 1.91 -17.92 14.39
C ILE A 83 3.14 -18.43 15.15
N SER A 84 4.15 -17.58 15.30
CA SER A 84 5.37 -17.93 16.02
C SER A 84 5.13 -18.08 17.53
N ASP A 85 4.52 -17.07 18.16
CA ASP A 85 4.39 -16.98 19.61
C ASP A 85 3.37 -17.97 20.18
N PHE A 86 2.28 -18.21 19.45
CA PHE A 86 1.17 -19.07 19.88
C PHE A 86 1.11 -20.41 19.15
N LYS A 87 2.15 -20.73 18.34
CA LYS A 87 2.25 -21.96 17.55
C LYS A 87 0.97 -22.25 16.73
N LEU A 88 0.41 -21.21 16.11
CA LEU A 88 -0.81 -21.33 15.32
C LEU A 88 -0.52 -21.97 13.95
N GLU A 89 -1.56 -22.56 13.35
CA GLU A 89 -1.55 -23.04 11.97
C GLU A 89 -2.75 -22.46 11.21
N ASN A 90 -2.56 -22.11 9.94
CA ASN A 90 -3.61 -21.61 9.06
C ASN A 90 -4.43 -20.45 9.66
N PHE A 91 -3.75 -19.55 10.37
CA PHE A 91 -4.40 -18.45 11.07
C PHE A 91 -4.35 -17.17 10.24
N GLU A 92 -5.46 -16.46 10.20
CA GLU A 92 -5.54 -15.12 9.63
C GLU A 92 -6.29 -14.16 10.58
N LEU A 93 -5.84 -12.91 10.61
CA LEU A 93 -6.59 -11.78 11.16
C LEU A 93 -7.62 -11.29 10.13
N SER A 94 -8.71 -10.70 10.59
CA SER A 94 -9.79 -10.20 9.74
C SER A 94 -9.42 -8.87 9.09
N GLN A 95 -9.22 -8.89 7.79
CA GLN A 95 -9.07 -7.69 6.99
C GLN A 95 -10.40 -6.95 6.81
N ALA A 96 -11.50 -7.68 6.79
CA ALA A 96 -12.85 -7.12 6.67
C ALA A 96 -13.23 -6.25 7.88
N HIS A 97 -12.80 -6.62 9.10
CA HIS A 97 -13.00 -5.81 10.31
C HIS A 97 -12.28 -4.47 10.21
N THR A 98 -10.99 -4.48 9.86
CA THR A 98 -10.20 -3.27 9.66
C THR A 98 -10.78 -2.40 8.53
N PHE A 99 -11.24 -3.03 7.46
CA PHE A 99 -11.86 -2.36 6.32
C PHE A 99 -13.17 -1.65 6.67
N PHE A 100 -14.03 -2.23 7.52
CA PHE A 100 -15.23 -1.57 8.00
C PHE A 100 -14.90 -0.23 8.67
N TRP A 101 -13.97 -0.28 9.62
CA TRP A 101 -13.59 0.90 10.38
C TRP A 101 -12.83 1.92 9.55
N ASP A 102 -11.99 1.49 8.61
CA ASP A 102 -11.34 2.38 7.65
C ASP A 102 -12.34 3.17 6.82
N LYS A 103 -13.35 2.49 6.26
CA LYS A 103 -14.41 3.15 5.48
C LYS A 103 -15.19 4.15 6.32
N TYR A 104 -15.52 3.81 7.54
CA TYR A 104 -16.25 4.69 8.45
C TYR A 104 -15.42 5.91 8.87
N GLU A 105 -14.18 5.70 9.25
CA GLU A 105 -13.27 6.77 9.65
C GLU A 105 -12.89 7.68 8.48
N LYS A 106 -12.60 7.15 7.31
CA LYS A 106 -12.36 7.96 6.10
C LYS A 106 -13.57 8.80 5.73
N SER A 107 -14.77 8.29 5.95
CA SER A 107 -15.99 9.06 5.73
C SER A 107 -16.08 10.25 6.69
N ASN A 108 -15.83 10.03 7.99
CA ASN A 108 -15.76 11.11 8.97
C ASN A 108 -14.62 12.10 8.65
N TRP A 109 -13.43 11.60 8.30
CA TRP A 109 -12.30 12.41 7.87
C TRP A 109 -12.67 13.33 6.70
N PHE A 110 -13.27 12.78 5.66
CA PHE A 110 -13.71 13.53 4.50
C PHE A 110 -14.70 14.65 4.89
N LEU A 111 -15.72 14.34 5.69
CA LEU A 111 -16.71 15.33 6.11
C LEU A 111 -16.08 16.45 6.95
N GLU A 112 -15.12 16.14 7.82
CA GLU A 112 -14.35 17.15 8.56
C GLU A 112 -13.53 18.04 7.62
N GLN A 113 -12.87 17.47 6.59
CA GLN A 113 -12.13 18.26 5.61
C GLN A 113 -13.06 19.16 4.76
N ILE A 114 -14.26 18.69 4.44
CA ILE A 114 -15.29 19.49 3.76
C ILE A 114 -15.74 20.66 4.63
N ILE A 115 -15.96 20.46 5.93
CA ILE A 115 -16.29 21.52 6.89
C ILE A 115 -15.13 22.51 6.98
N ALA A 116 -13.90 22.03 7.14
CA ALA A 116 -12.70 22.86 7.28
C ALA A 116 -12.36 23.70 6.03
N THR A 117 -12.89 23.31 4.86
CA THR A 117 -12.67 23.99 3.58
C THR A 117 -13.94 24.68 3.04
N ALA A 118 -14.95 24.86 3.89
CA ALA A 118 -16.25 25.39 3.46
C ALA A 118 -16.20 26.86 3.00
N ASP A 119 -15.22 27.63 3.46
CA ASP A 119 -14.92 29.00 3.06
C ASP A 119 -14.25 29.11 1.67
N GLN A 120 -13.69 28.01 1.17
CA GLN A 120 -13.03 27.96 -0.13
C GLN A 120 -14.03 27.74 -1.27
N GLU A 121 -13.74 28.29 -2.43
CA GLU A 121 -14.54 28.03 -3.63
C GLU A 121 -14.54 26.55 -3.98
N ILE A 122 -15.69 26.04 -4.46
CA ILE A 122 -15.86 24.64 -4.86
C ILE A 122 -14.92 24.25 -6.01
N GLY A 123 -14.50 25.23 -6.82
CA GLY A 123 -13.54 25.06 -7.93
C GLY A 123 -12.07 25.10 -7.50
N SER A 124 -11.75 25.41 -6.24
CA SER A 124 -10.37 25.45 -5.76
C SER A 124 -9.72 24.06 -5.87
N ARG A 125 -8.40 24.02 -6.11
CA ARG A 125 -7.68 22.75 -6.31
C ARG A 125 -7.84 21.79 -5.11
N LYS A 126 -7.82 22.34 -3.89
CA LYS A 126 -7.95 21.54 -2.66
C LYS A 126 -9.34 20.92 -2.52
N VAL A 127 -10.40 21.72 -2.71
CA VAL A 127 -11.78 21.21 -2.64
C VAL A 127 -12.05 20.20 -3.77
N LYS A 128 -11.53 20.46 -4.98
CA LYS A 128 -11.61 19.50 -6.09
C LYS A 128 -10.92 18.18 -5.76
N PHE A 129 -9.71 18.22 -5.20
CA PHE A 129 -8.99 17.03 -4.75
C PHE A 129 -9.80 16.17 -3.77
N LEU A 130 -10.45 16.79 -2.78
CA LEU A 130 -11.35 16.10 -1.84
C LEU A 130 -12.57 15.50 -2.55
N LEU A 131 -13.22 16.26 -3.43
CA LEU A 131 -14.45 15.81 -4.10
C LEU A 131 -14.21 14.78 -5.21
N ASP A 132 -13.04 14.76 -5.84
CA ASP A 132 -12.68 13.78 -6.85
C ASP A 132 -12.62 12.37 -6.26
N THR A 133 -12.04 12.24 -5.07
CA THR A 133 -11.95 10.95 -4.38
C THR A 133 -12.27 11.12 -2.89
N PRO A 134 -13.56 11.19 -2.48
CA PRO A 134 -13.94 11.34 -1.07
C PRO A 134 -13.35 10.26 -0.16
N GLN A 135 -13.27 9.03 -0.65
CA GLN A 135 -12.55 7.93 -0.02
C GLN A 135 -12.20 6.85 -1.06
N GLN A 136 -11.21 6.04 -0.76
CA GLN A 136 -10.75 4.89 -1.55
C GLN A 136 -10.25 3.78 -0.63
N ASP A 137 -9.91 2.61 -1.20
CA ASP A 137 -9.47 1.45 -0.42
C ASP A 137 -8.05 1.58 0.14
N GLY A 138 -7.16 2.24 -0.61
CA GLY A 138 -5.74 2.35 -0.29
C GLY A 138 -5.46 3.12 1.01
N GLY A 139 -4.25 2.99 1.52
CA GLY A 139 -3.81 3.67 2.74
C GLY A 139 -2.31 3.55 2.98
N GLN A 140 -1.89 4.09 4.13
CA GLN A 140 -0.52 4.14 4.59
C GLN A 140 -0.37 3.42 5.93
N TRP A 141 0.88 3.09 6.32
CA TRP A 141 1.15 2.42 7.59
C TRP A 141 0.55 3.16 8.81
N ASP A 142 0.79 4.47 8.94
CA ASP A 142 0.28 5.23 10.08
C ASP A 142 -1.26 5.26 10.11
N MET A 143 -1.92 5.14 8.97
CA MET A 143 -3.39 5.02 8.89
C MET A 143 -3.89 3.69 9.44
N VAL A 144 -3.16 2.57 9.20
CA VAL A 144 -3.53 1.28 9.79
C VAL A 144 -3.23 1.23 11.28
N VAL A 145 -2.16 1.89 11.73
CA VAL A 145 -1.83 2.04 13.16
C VAL A 145 -2.98 2.73 13.89
N ALA A 146 -3.47 3.86 13.36
CA ALA A 146 -4.60 4.59 13.94
C ALA A 146 -5.86 3.73 14.10
N LEU A 147 -6.15 2.85 13.12
CA LEU A 147 -7.27 1.93 13.21
C LEU A 147 -7.08 0.85 14.27
N PHE A 148 -5.89 0.26 14.35
CA PHE A 148 -5.63 -0.82 15.31
C PHE A 148 -5.61 -0.32 16.77
N GLU A 149 -5.04 0.86 17.00
CA GLU A 149 -5.05 1.48 18.33
C GLU A 149 -6.46 1.83 18.78
N LYS A 150 -7.34 2.26 17.85
CA LYS A 150 -8.72 2.64 18.17
C LYS A 150 -9.69 1.46 18.25
N TYR A 151 -9.60 0.51 17.32
CA TYR A 151 -10.60 -0.56 17.13
C TYR A 151 -10.09 -1.96 17.41
N GLY A 152 -8.79 -2.15 17.64
CA GLY A 152 -8.20 -3.47 17.79
C GLY A 152 -8.26 -4.31 16.52
N VAL A 153 -8.08 -5.62 16.68
CA VAL A 153 -8.17 -6.61 15.59
C VAL A 153 -8.95 -7.84 16.06
N VAL A 154 -9.45 -8.60 15.11
CA VAL A 154 -10.17 -9.86 15.39
C VAL A 154 -9.69 -10.98 14.47
N PRO A 155 -9.82 -12.26 14.84
CA PRO A 155 -9.61 -13.39 13.95
C PRO A 155 -10.56 -13.35 12.74
N LYS A 156 -10.10 -13.80 11.58
CA LYS A 156 -10.92 -13.88 10.37
C LYS A 156 -12.18 -14.74 10.53
N SER A 157 -12.12 -15.76 11.37
CA SER A 157 -13.26 -16.61 11.72
C SER A 157 -14.37 -15.87 12.47
N VAL A 158 -14.04 -14.79 13.16
CA VAL A 158 -14.99 -13.98 13.94
C VAL A 158 -15.67 -12.94 13.04
N TYR A 159 -14.96 -12.38 12.09
CA TYR A 159 -15.51 -11.42 11.12
C TYR A 159 -14.97 -11.74 9.72
N PRO A 160 -15.67 -12.63 9.00
CA PRO A 160 -15.24 -13.10 7.68
C PRO A 160 -15.48 -12.05 6.59
N GLU A 161 -14.89 -12.30 5.41
CA GLU A 161 -15.14 -11.49 4.22
C GLU A 161 -16.59 -11.56 3.75
N SER A 162 -17.12 -10.41 3.32
CA SER A 162 -18.36 -10.32 2.55
C SER A 162 -18.05 -10.24 1.04
N ILE A 163 -19.09 -10.29 0.20
CA ILE A 163 -18.92 -10.02 -1.24
C ILE A 163 -18.42 -8.61 -1.46
N SER A 164 -18.97 -7.62 -0.74
CA SER A 164 -18.57 -6.21 -0.86
C SER A 164 -17.15 -5.94 -0.37
N SER A 165 -16.64 -6.65 0.63
CA SER A 165 -15.24 -6.53 1.04
C SER A 165 -14.28 -7.18 0.05
N SER A 166 -14.69 -8.30 -0.56
CA SER A 166 -13.88 -9.03 -1.56
C SER A 166 -13.90 -8.38 -2.95
N ALA A 167 -14.92 -7.54 -3.27
CA ALA A 167 -15.08 -6.82 -4.53
C ALA A 167 -15.64 -5.42 -4.24
N SER A 168 -14.78 -4.52 -3.78
CA SER A 168 -15.13 -3.23 -3.16
C SER A 168 -15.61 -2.14 -4.13
N ARG A 169 -15.54 -2.37 -5.44
CA ARG A 169 -15.84 -1.35 -6.45
C ARG A 169 -17.23 -0.73 -6.28
N GLU A 170 -18.28 -1.55 -6.13
CA GLU A 170 -19.66 -1.06 -6.01
C GLU A 170 -19.86 -0.34 -4.67
N LEU A 171 -19.37 -0.89 -3.57
CA LEU A 171 -19.40 -0.24 -2.26
C LEU A 171 -18.77 1.15 -2.34
N ASN A 172 -17.57 1.26 -2.90
CA ASN A 172 -16.86 2.54 -3.05
C ASN A 172 -17.62 3.52 -3.95
N GLN A 173 -18.21 3.05 -5.05
CA GLN A 173 -18.99 3.89 -5.96
C GLN A 173 -20.18 4.56 -5.24
N TYR A 174 -20.96 3.78 -4.50
CA TYR A 174 -22.16 4.30 -3.83
C TYR A 174 -21.81 5.09 -2.56
N LEU A 175 -20.80 4.68 -1.80
CA LEU A 175 -20.31 5.45 -0.66
C LEU A 175 -19.79 6.82 -1.10
N ASN A 176 -19.00 6.89 -2.18
CA ASN A 176 -18.51 8.16 -2.72
C ASN A 176 -19.63 9.05 -3.27
N LYS A 177 -20.69 8.45 -3.81
CA LYS A 177 -21.90 9.19 -4.21
C LYS A 177 -22.61 9.81 -3.01
N LEU A 178 -22.77 9.05 -1.93
CA LEU A 178 -23.35 9.51 -0.67
C LEU A 178 -22.49 10.64 -0.08
N LEU A 179 -21.20 10.44 0.07
CA LEU A 179 -20.27 11.44 0.62
C LEU A 179 -20.27 12.77 -0.15
N ARG A 180 -20.40 12.75 -1.48
CA ARG A 180 -20.53 14.00 -2.27
C ARG A 180 -21.85 14.72 -2.02
N GLN A 181 -22.92 13.98 -1.82
CA GLN A 181 -24.22 14.54 -1.41
C GLN A 181 -24.11 15.18 -0.03
N ASP A 182 -23.48 14.47 0.91
CA ASP A 182 -23.28 14.92 2.29
C ASP A 182 -22.39 16.17 2.35
N ALA A 183 -21.35 16.23 1.50
CA ALA A 183 -20.50 17.42 1.34
C ALA A 183 -21.33 18.64 0.90
N GLN A 184 -22.25 18.47 -0.05
CA GLN A 184 -23.14 19.52 -0.47
C GLN A 184 -24.04 19.98 0.68
N ILE A 185 -24.68 19.05 1.41
CA ILE A 185 -25.56 19.35 2.54
C ILE A 185 -24.82 20.18 3.58
N LEU A 186 -23.61 19.77 3.99
CA LEU A 186 -22.83 20.48 5.00
C LEU A 186 -22.37 21.87 4.53
N ARG A 187 -21.91 22.00 3.30
CA ARG A 187 -21.52 23.29 2.71
C ARG A 187 -22.71 24.26 2.58
N ASP A 188 -23.87 23.76 2.15
CA ASP A 188 -25.10 24.56 2.03
C ASP A 188 -25.60 25.03 3.42
N LEU A 189 -25.45 24.19 4.44
CA LEU A 189 -25.79 24.51 5.82
C LEU A 189 -24.88 25.62 6.36
N LEU A 190 -23.58 25.50 6.17
CA LEU A 190 -22.58 26.51 6.54
C LEU A 190 -22.79 27.84 5.79
N ALA A 191 -23.09 27.80 4.49
CA ALA A 191 -23.37 28.98 3.69
C ALA A 191 -24.62 29.75 4.13
N LYS A 192 -25.58 29.08 4.78
CA LYS A 192 -26.76 29.69 5.40
C LYS A 192 -26.48 30.27 6.80
N GLY A 193 -25.26 30.16 7.31
CA GLY A 193 -24.85 30.71 8.61
C GLY A 193 -25.21 29.83 9.80
N ALA A 194 -25.33 28.51 9.60
CA ALA A 194 -25.59 27.56 10.68
C ALA A 194 -24.47 27.59 11.72
N SER A 195 -24.84 27.36 12.96
CA SER A 195 -23.89 27.27 14.09
C SER A 195 -23.06 25.96 13.99
N SER A 196 -21.91 25.93 14.64
CA SER A 196 -21.09 24.72 14.72
C SER A 196 -21.84 23.53 15.34
N GLU A 197 -22.76 23.78 16.26
CA GLU A 197 -23.60 22.75 16.88
C GLU A 197 -24.59 22.15 15.88
N GLU A 198 -25.27 22.99 15.07
CA GLU A 198 -26.17 22.53 14.01
C GLU A 198 -25.44 21.71 12.96
N VAL A 199 -24.23 22.13 12.55
CA VAL A 199 -23.38 21.40 11.62
C VAL A 199 -22.96 20.04 12.20
N GLN A 200 -22.58 19.99 13.48
CA GLN A 200 -22.20 18.76 14.16
C GLN A 200 -23.37 17.77 14.23
N VAL A 201 -24.55 18.22 14.63
CA VAL A 201 -25.78 17.37 14.67
C VAL A 201 -26.08 16.83 13.27
N GLN A 202 -26.00 17.66 12.24
CA GLN A 202 -26.22 17.19 10.86
C GLN A 202 -25.19 16.16 10.45
N LYS A 203 -23.89 16.39 10.73
CA LYS A 203 -22.81 15.43 10.43
C LYS A 203 -23.04 14.09 11.13
N GLU A 204 -23.48 14.07 12.39
CA GLU A 204 -23.78 12.86 13.13
C GLU A 204 -24.93 12.05 12.50
N ASN A 205 -25.96 12.73 11.99
CA ASN A 205 -27.03 12.07 11.23
C ASN A 205 -26.52 11.42 9.94
N LEU A 206 -25.67 12.13 9.18
CA LEU A 206 -25.05 11.62 7.97
C LEU A 206 -24.13 10.42 8.26
N LEU A 207 -23.35 10.48 9.33
CA LEU A 207 -22.50 9.38 9.78
C LEU A 207 -23.32 8.15 10.21
N GLN A 208 -24.53 8.34 10.77
CA GLN A 208 -25.43 7.22 11.08
C GLN A 208 -25.92 6.52 9.79
N GLU A 209 -26.24 7.28 8.75
CA GLU A 209 -26.61 6.71 7.44
C GLU A 209 -25.44 5.94 6.82
N ILE A 210 -24.24 6.49 6.87
CA ILE A 210 -23.00 5.84 6.40
C ILE A 210 -22.75 4.55 7.19
N PHE A 211 -22.89 4.58 8.52
CA PHE A 211 -22.73 3.37 9.35
C PHE A 211 -23.71 2.28 8.95
N ASN A 212 -24.98 2.62 8.75
CA ASN A 212 -26.00 1.68 8.31
C ASN A 212 -25.67 1.09 6.93
N PHE A 213 -25.22 1.94 5.99
CA PHE A 213 -24.77 1.50 4.66
C PHE A 213 -23.62 0.49 4.76
N LEU A 214 -22.62 0.77 5.58
CA LEU A 214 -21.48 -0.12 5.79
C LEU A 214 -21.90 -1.43 6.48
N ALA A 215 -22.75 -1.37 7.52
CA ALA A 215 -23.22 -2.55 8.24
C ALA A 215 -24.02 -3.50 7.34
N VAL A 216 -24.83 -2.98 6.41
CA VAL A 216 -25.57 -3.79 5.42
C VAL A 216 -24.62 -4.48 4.44
N ASN A 217 -23.55 -3.83 4.02
CA ASN A 217 -22.61 -4.35 3.02
C ASN A 217 -21.55 -5.30 3.62
N LEU A 218 -21.07 -5.02 4.83
CA LEU A 218 -19.91 -5.66 5.43
C LEU A 218 -20.23 -6.51 6.66
N GLY A 219 -21.44 -6.37 7.21
CA GLY A 219 -21.84 -6.92 8.50
C GLY A 219 -21.56 -5.95 9.65
N LEU A 220 -22.14 -6.22 10.82
CA LEU A 220 -21.91 -5.42 12.01
C LEU A 220 -20.65 -5.91 12.73
N PRO A 221 -19.64 -5.05 13.00
CA PRO A 221 -18.43 -5.44 13.72
C PRO A 221 -18.74 -5.97 15.13
N PRO A 222 -18.09 -7.04 15.59
CA PRO A 222 -18.32 -7.60 16.92
C PRO A 222 -17.77 -6.67 18.00
N ARG A 223 -18.50 -6.55 19.11
CA ARG A 223 -18.04 -5.83 20.31
C ARG A 223 -17.20 -6.72 21.21
N SER A 224 -17.48 -8.02 21.23
CA SER A 224 -16.72 -9.06 21.89
C SER A 224 -16.98 -10.41 21.21
N PHE A 225 -16.08 -11.36 21.43
CA PHE A 225 -16.18 -12.71 20.86
C PHE A 225 -15.46 -13.73 21.74
N ASP A 226 -15.73 -15.01 21.49
CA ASP A 226 -14.94 -16.10 22.05
C ASP A 226 -13.86 -16.49 21.04
N PHE A 227 -12.63 -16.69 21.52
CA PHE A 227 -11.51 -17.15 20.72
C PHE A 227 -11.00 -18.49 21.24
N ALA A 228 -11.07 -19.53 20.42
CA ALA A 228 -10.56 -20.84 20.74
C ALA A 228 -9.71 -21.40 19.60
N TYR A 229 -8.61 -22.03 19.93
CA TYR A 229 -7.70 -22.65 18.96
C TYR A 229 -7.00 -23.88 19.57
N ARG A 230 -6.45 -24.72 18.68
CA ARG A 230 -5.43 -25.70 19.06
C ARG A 230 -4.09 -25.25 18.49
N ASP A 231 -3.05 -25.33 19.31
CA ASP A 231 -1.69 -25.07 18.87
C ASP A 231 -1.09 -26.30 18.13
N LYS A 232 0.12 -26.16 17.60
CA LYS A 232 0.85 -27.23 16.91
C LYS A 232 1.09 -28.47 17.76
N ASP A 233 1.09 -28.31 19.09
CA ASP A 233 1.23 -29.40 20.07
C ASP A 233 -0.15 -30.03 20.39
N ASN A 234 -1.23 -29.65 19.67
CA ASN A 234 -2.62 -30.06 19.84
C ASN A 234 -3.22 -29.68 21.19
N VAL A 235 -2.65 -28.71 21.93
CA VAL A 235 -3.18 -28.17 23.18
C VAL A 235 -4.34 -27.21 22.85
N TYR A 236 -5.45 -27.38 23.58
CA TYR A 236 -6.62 -26.53 23.43
C TYR A 236 -6.51 -25.27 24.29
N HIS A 237 -6.75 -24.12 23.66
CA HIS A 237 -6.79 -22.80 24.30
C HIS A 237 -8.14 -22.14 24.06
N ARG A 238 -8.64 -21.39 25.05
CA ARG A 238 -9.89 -20.64 24.90
C ARG A 238 -9.87 -19.39 25.78
N ASP A 239 -10.25 -18.28 25.17
CA ASP A 239 -10.62 -17.04 25.84
C ASP A 239 -12.09 -16.71 25.49
N THR A 240 -12.83 -16.25 26.48
CA THR A 240 -14.24 -15.92 26.32
C THR A 240 -14.50 -14.43 26.50
N ASN A 241 -15.45 -13.89 25.77
CA ASN A 241 -15.89 -12.50 25.84
C ASN A 241 -14.72 -11.49 25.67
N VAL A 242 -13.86 -11.74 24.72
CA VAL A 242 -12.69 -10.90 24.42
C VAL A 242 -13.11 -9.73 23.51
N THR A 243 -12.76 -8.49 23.85
CA THR A 243 -12.96 -7.35 22.95
C THR A 243 -11.84 -7.31 21.88
N PRO A 244 -12.07 -6.68 20.71
CA PRO A 244 -11.04 -6.55 19.69
C PRO A 244 -9.75 -5.89 20.19
N GLN A 245 -9.84 -4.90 21.10
CA GLN A 245 -8.69 -4.25 21.72
C GLN A 245 -7.96 -5.20 22.66
N ALA A 246 -8.67 -5.92 23.54
CA ALA A 246 -8.05 -6.90 24.44
C ALA A 246 -7.40 -8.06 23.65
N PHE A 247 -7.97 -8.45 22.52
CA PHE A 247 -7.36 -9.42 21.62
C PHE A 247 -6.06 -8.88 21.02
N TYR A 248 -6.07 -7.66 20.55
CA TYR A 248 -4.85 -6.99 20.03
C TYR A 248 -3.74 -6.95 21.11
N GLU A 249 -4.07 -6.47 22.30
CA GLU A 249 -3.12 -6.35 23.40
C GLU A 249 -2.52 -7.70 23.81
N LYS A 250 -3.36 -8.73 23.94
CA LYS A 250 -2.92 -10.06 24.40
C LYS A 250 -2.17 -10.85 23.33
N TYR A 251 -2.67 -10.86 22.11
CA TYR A 251 -2.20 -11.77 21.07
C TYR A 251 -1.20 -11.10 20.11
N VAL A 252 -1.43 -9.86 19.69
CA VAL A 252 -0.48 -9.11 18.87
C VAL A 252 0.59 -8.47 19.74
N GLY A 253 0.22 -7.69 20.73
CA GLY A 253 1.10 -7.14 21.77
C GLY A 253 2.21 -6.23 21.23
N LEU A 254 2.13 -5.76 19.99
CA LEU A 254 3.11 -4.87 19.40
C LEU A 254 2.80 -3.42 19.77
N LYS A 255 3.81 -2.69 20.22
CA LYS A 255 3.73 -1.27 20.43
C LYS A 255 4.00 -0.56 19.09
N LEU A 256 2.92 -0.20 18.37
CA LEU A 256 3.02 0.32 17.01
C LEU A 256 3.75 1.67 16.94
N SER A 257 3.76 2.43 18.02
CA SER A 257 4.57 3.64 18.13
C SER A 257 6.09 3.40 18.09
N ASP A 258 6.55 2.13 18.18
CA ASP A 258 7.97 1.79 18.03
C ASP A 258 8.38 1.59 16.56
N TYR A 259 7.44 1.69 15.63
CA TYR A 259 7.69 1.59 14.19
C TYR A 259 7.68 2.96 13.53
N VAL A 260 8.46 3.10 12.47
CA VAL A 260 8.58 4.33 11.68
C VAL A 260 8.54 4.02 10.19
N SER A 261 7.89 4.91 9.45
CA SER A 261 7.88 4.87 7.98
C SER A 261 9.13 5.57 7.44
N ILE A 262 9.93 4.82 6.70
CA ILE A 262 11.11 5.29 5.99
C ILE A 262 10.77 5.33 4.51
N ILE A 263 11.10 6.42 3.82
CA ILE A 263 10.91 6.56 2.37
C ILE A 263 12.24 6.74 1.65
N ASN A 264 12.24 6.41 0.38
CA ASN A 264 13.28 6.81 -0.55
C ASN A 264 12.64 7.58 -1.72
N ALA A 265 12.69 8.89 -1.63
CA ALA A 265 12.22 9.84 -2.65
C ALA A 265 13.40 10.76 -3.03
N PRO A 266 14.19 10.44 -4.07
CA PRO A 266 15.41 11.14 -4.42
C PRO A 266 15.17 12.43 -5.22
N THR A 267 14.03 13.08 -5.04
CA THR A 267 13.67 14.34 -5.73
C THR A 267 14.30 15.55 -5.02
N THR A 268 14.58 16.61 -5.77
CA THR A 268 15.32 17.79 -5.25
C THR A 268 14.56 18.55 -4.16
N ASP A 269 13.24 18.48 -4.14
CA ASP A 269 12.34 19.08 -3.14
C ASP A 269 12.26 18.30 -1.83
N LYS A 270 12.81 17.07 -1.82
CA LYS A 270 12.79 16.19 -0.64
C LYS A 270 14.19 15.75 -0.20
N PRO A 271 15.02 16.66 0.34
CA PRO A 271 16.33 16.31 0.88
C PRO A 271 16.31 15.12 1.83
N TYR A 272 17.35 14.28 1.79
CA TYR A 272 17.51 13.16 2.72
C TYR A 272 17.71 13.63 4.17
N ASN A 273 17.48 12.74 5.12
CA ASN A 273 17.56 12.96 6.55
C ASN A 273 16.65 14.10 7.03
N LYS A 274 15.48 14.21 6.40
CA LYS A 274 14.39 15.13 6.77
C LYS A 274 13.08 14.35 6.93
N SER A 275 12.22 14.88 7.78
CA SER A 275 10.89 14.34 8.03
C SER A 275 9.86 15.06 7.16
N TYR A 276 8.90 14.29 6.65
CA TYR A 276 7.83 14.75 5.76
C TYR A 276 6.47 14.27 6.23
N THR A 277 5.45 15.03 5.90
CA THR A 277 4.03 14.65 5.95
C THR A 277 3.33 15.20 4.72
N VAL A 278 2.18 14.64 4.37
CA VAL A 278 1.40 15.12 3.22
C VAL A 278 0.10 15.70 3.73
N GLU A 279 -0.25 16.89 3.26
CA GLU A 279 -1.51 17.54 3.63
C GLU A 279 -2.71 16.69 3.16
N LEU A 280 -3.76 16.61 3.94
CA LEU A 280 -4.97 15.80 3.68
C LEU A 280 -4.73 14.29 3.58
N LEU A 281 -3.59 13.77 4.01
CA LEU A 281 -3.31 12.35 4.08
C LEU A 281 -3.60 11.81 5.49
N GLY A 282 -4.66 11.03 5.62
CA GLY A 282 -5.10 10.45 6.88
C GLY A 282 -6.44 9.74 6.75
N ASN A 283 -6.90 9.12 7.84
CA ASN A 283 -8.20 8.45 7.90
C ASN A 283 -8.93 8.69 9.23
N VAL A 284 -8.23 8.74 10.36
CA VAL A 284 -8.83 8.88 11.70
C VAL A 284 -8.62 10.31 12.19
N VAL A 285 -9.71 11.01 12.45
CA VAL A 285 -9.66 12.38 12.99
C VAL A 285 -9.05 12.36 14.40
N GLY A 286 -8.05 13.21 14.63
CA GLY A 286 -7.32 13.30 15.89
C GLY A 286 -6.18 12.30 16.06
N ALA A 287 -5.99 11.35 15.13
CA ALA A 287 -4.81 10.49 15.12
C ALA A 287 -3.55 11.28 14.68
N PRO A 288 -2.34 10.77 14.99
CA PRO A 288 -1.11 11.34 14.46
C PRO A 288 -1.11 11.38 12.93
N ALA A 289 -0.57 12.46 12.36
CA ALA A 289 -0.41 12.58 10.92
C ALA A 289 0.57 11.51 10.39
N VAL A 290 0.34 11.04 9.17
CA VAL A 290 1.28 10.18 8.45
C VAL A 290 2.63 10.90 8.37
N ARG A 291 3.69 10.21 8.75
CA ARG A 291 5.04 10.79 8.84
C ARG A 291 6.08 9.87 8.21
N TYR A 292 6.98 10.47 7.46
CA TYR A 292 8.08 9.78 6.80
C TYR A 292 9.43 10.36 7.20
N LEU A 293 10.47 9.52 7.22
CA LEU A 293 11.87 9.93 7.15
C LEU A 293 12.41 9.56 5.77
N ASN A 294 12.92 10.53 5.00
CA ASN A 294 13.55 10.26 3.72
C ASN A 294 15.03 9.94 3.90
N VAL A 295 15.48 8.80 3.37
CA VAL A 295 16.88 8.35 3.45
C VAL A 295 17.40 7.90 2.08
N GLU A 296 18.72 7.83 1.93
CA GLU A 296 19.37 7.25 0.76
C GLU A 296 19.03 5.75 0.62
N MET A 297 19.04 5.23 -0.61
CA MET A 297 18.60 3.87 -0.90
C MET A 297 19.45 2.79 -0.21
N ASN A 298 20.75 2.97 -0.09
CA ASN A 298 21.59 2.04 0.64
C ASN A 298 21.17 1.93 2.12
N ARG A 299 20.94 3.08 2.76
CA ARG A 299 20.49 3.13 4.15
C ARG A 299 19.09 2.53 4.32
N PHE A 300 18.21 2.77 3.37
CA PHE A 300 16.86 2.16 3.31
C PHE A 300 16.95 0.62 3.33
N LYS A 301 17.82 0.04 2.48
CA LYS A 301 18.03 -1.42 2.41
C LYS A 301 18.68 -1.96 3.67
N GLU A 302 19.68 -1.28 4.24
CA GLU A 302 20.30 -1.65 5.53
C GLU A 302 19.26 -1.78 6.66
N LEU A 303 18.33 -0.84 6.77
CA LEU A 303 17.27 -0.85 7.77
C LEU A 303 16.33 -2.06 7.58
N ALA A 304 15.94 -2.37 6.35
CA ALA A 304 15.13 -3.54 6.05
C ALA A 304 15.86 -4.86 6.39
N ILE A 305 17.14 -4.96 6.04
CA ILE A 305 17.99 -6.12 6.35
C ILE A 305 18.15 -6.29 7.88
N ALA A 306 18.35 -5.20 8.61
CA ALA A 306 18.48 -5.24 10.06
C ALA A 306 17.23 -5.84 10.72
N GLN A 307 16.03 -5.46 10.29
CA GLN A 307 14.77 -6.00 10.80
C GLN A 307 14.58 -7.47 10.41
N LEU A 308 14.90 -7.86 9.17
CA LEU A 308 14.85 -9.26 8.74
C LEU A 308 15.84 -10.13 9.52
N LYS A 309 17.06 -9.66 9.78
CA LYS A 309 18.05 -10.33 10.63
C LYS A 309 17.58 -10.49 12.09
N ALA A 310 16.77 -9.54 12.57
CA ALA A 310 16.14 -9.64 13.89
C ALA A 310 14.94 -10.62 13.93
N GLY A 311 14.61 -11.25 12.81
CA GLY A 311 13.53 -12.23 12.71
C GLY A 311 12.14 -11.62 12.52
N GLU A 312 12.05 -10.35 12.11
CA GLU A 312 10.80 -9.63 11.90
C GLU A 312 10.64 -9.22 10.44
N SER A 313 9.46 -9.52 9.86
CA SER A 313 9.13 -9.16 8.49
C SER A 313 8.89 -7.65 8.35
N VAL A 314 9.04 -7.12 7.13
CA VAL A 314 9.01 -5.68 6.86
C VAL A 314 7.82 -5.35 5.95
N TRP A 315 6.89 -4.50 6.41
CA TRP A 315 5.90 -3.87 5.55
C TRP A 315 6.61 -2.93 4.57
N PHE A 316 6.31 -3.02 3.27
CA PHE A 316 6.89 -2.13 2.28
C PHE A 316 5.90 -1.75 1.19
N GLY A 317 6.11 -0.58 0.60
CA GLY A 317 5.32 -0.03 -0.49
C GLY A 317 6.15 0.21 -1.75
N SER A 318 5.61 -0.19 -2.90
CA SER A 318 6.30 -0.15 -4.18
C SER A 318 5.37 0.14 -5.35
N ASP A 319 5.92 0.41 -6.52
CA ASP A 319 5.19 0.36 -7.79
C ASP A 319 5.31 -1.04 -8.40
N VAL A 320 4.46 -1.94 -7.91
CA VAL A 320 4.52 -3.36 -8.22
C VAL A 320 4.28 -3.67 -9.71
N GLY A 321 3.68 -2.76 -10.45
CA GLY A 321 3.41 -2.92 -11.88
C GLY A 321 4.64 -2.77 -12.77
N GLN A 322 5.69 -2.12 -12.27
CA GLN A 322 6.91 -1.84 -13.04
C GLN A 322 7.80 -3.07 -13.15
N SER A 323 8.19 -3.42 -14.37
CA SER A 323 9.10 -4.55 -14.66
C SER A 323 8.79 -5.84 -13.87
N SER A 324 7.50 -6.18 -13.79
CA SER A 324 6.98 -7.28 -12.98
C SER A 324 6.16 -8.26 -13.81
N ASN A 325 6.39 -9.55 -13.61
CA ASN A 325 5.55 -10.61 -14.17
C ASN A 325 4.72 -11.25 -13.05
N ARG A 326 3.44 -10.93 -13.00
CA ARG A 326 2.52 -11.43 -11.98
C ARG A 326 2.40 -12.96 -11.95
N GLN A 327 2.50 -13.62 -13.10
CA GLN A 327 2.32 -15.07 -13.17
C GLN A 327 3.50 -15.82 -12.57
N THR A 328 4.70 -15.40 -12.91
CA THR A 328 5.94 -16.01 -12.39
C THR A 328 6.34 -15.47 -11.01
N GLY A 329 5.82 -14.30 -10.60
CA GLY A 329 6.18 -13.64 -9.37
C GLY A 329 7.55 -12.95 -9.40
N ILE A 330 8.12 -12.75 -10.60
CA ILE A 330 9.42 -12.11 -10.76
C ILE A 330 9.24 -10.61 -10.96
N MET A 331 9.92 -9.82 -10.14
CA MET A 331 10.03 -8.36 -10.17
C MET A 331 11.51 -8.01 -10.35
N ALA A 332 11.93 -7.75 -11.60
CA ALA A 332 13.33 -7.49 -11.91
C ALA A 332 13.44 -6.45 -13.04
N THR A 333 14.45 -5.60 -12.99
CA THR A 333 14.66 -4.55 -14.00
C THR A 333 14.92 -5.11 -15.40
N ASN A 334 15.38 -6.36 -15.49
CA ASN A 334 15.62 -7.09 -16.73
C ASN A 334 14.48 -8.04 -17.11
N THR A 335 13.27 -7.93 -16.52
CA THR A 335 12.14 -8.81 -16.85
C THR A 335 11.72 -8.69 -18.32
N TYR A 336 11.81 -7.49 -18.90
CA TYR A 336 11.43 -7.21 -20.28
C TYR A 336 12.54 -6.45 -21.02
N ASP A 337 12.88 -6.92 -22.24
CA ASP A 337 13.90 -6.30 -23.10
C ASP A 337 13.27 -5.42 -24.20
N PHE A 338 12.94 -4.19 -23.84
CA PHE A 338 12.44 -3.19 -24.80
C PHE A 338 13.53 -2.70 -25.75
N SER A 339 14.80 -2.73 -25.31
CA SER A 339 15.93 -2.25 -26.09
C SER A 339 16.14 -3.13 -27.33
N SER A 340 16.35 -4.42 -27.13
CA SER A 340 16.56 -5.36 -28.24
C SER A 340 15.30 -5.56 -29.09
N GLY A 341 14.11 -5.58 -28.42
CA GLY A 341 12.85 -5.85 -29.11
C GLY A 341 12.34 -4.68 -29.94
N LEU A 342 12.46 -3.46 -29.45
CA LEU A 342 11.83 -2.27 -30.03
C LEU A 342 12.81 -1.13 -30.32
N GLY A 343 14.07 -1.22 -29.88
CA GLY A 343 15.02 -0.11 -29.91
C GLY A 343 14.65 1.05 -28.99
N ILE A 344 13.84 0.78 -27.95
CA ILE A 344 13.39 1.80 -26.99
C ILE A 344 14.19 1.67 -25.71
N HIS A 345 14.76 2.78 -25.27
CA HIS A 345 15.49 2.87 -24.01
C HIS A 345 14.76 3.83 -23.07
N PHE A 346 14.33 3.32 -21.93
CA PHE A 346 13.77 4.15 -20.86
C PHE A 346 14.92 4.69 -20.00
N HIS A 347 15.07 6.02 -19.95
CA HIS A 347 16.24 6.69 -19.34
C HIS A 347 15.91 7.43 -18.05
N GLN A 348 14.63 7.45 -17.65
CA GLN A 348 14.25 8.13 -16.42
C GLN A 348 14.81 7.39 -15.21
N ASP A 349 15.53 8.11 -14.36
CA ASP A 349 15.88 7.65 -13.02
C ASP A 349 14.64 7.71 -12.09
N LYS A 350 14.79 7.22 -10.88
CA LYS A 350 13.73 7.18 -9.88
C LYS A 350 13.15 8.57 -9.55
N ALA A 351 14.01 9.60 -9.48
CA ALA A 351 13.58 10.98 -9.27
C ALA A 351 12.72 11.48 -10.44
N GLY A 352 13.20 11.30 -11.66
CA GLY A 352 12.48 11.69 -12.88
C GLY A 352 11.12 10.97 -12.99
N ARG A 353 11.03 9.68 -12.64
CA ARG A 353 9.75 8.95 -12.66
C ARG A 353 8.73 9.51 -11.64
N LEU A 354 9.19 9.91 -10.45
CA LEU A 354 8.34 10.57 -9.47
C LEU A 354 7.88 11.96 -9.96
N ASP A 355 8.81 12.78 -10.45
CA ASP A 355 8.53 14.15 -10.89
C ASP A 355 7.61 14.21 -12.12
N TYR A 356 7.74 13.24 -13.04
CA TYR A 356 6.94 13.17 -14.27
C TYR A 356 5.73 12.22 -14.18
N SER A 357 5.36 11.76 -12.99
CA SER A 357 4.19 10.92 -12.73
C SER A 357 4.21 9.56 -13.46
N GLU A 358 5.40 9.02 -13.75
CA GLU A 358 5.56 7.69 -14.36
C GLU A 358 5.48 6.58 -13.31
N SER A 359 5.90 6.84 -12.08
CA SER A 359 5.90 5.86 -11.00
C SER A 359 5.56 6.50 -9.66
N LEU A 360 4.79 5.78 -8.89
CA LEU A 360 4.46 6.11 -7.49
C LEU A 360 4.11 4.82 -6.75
N MET A 361 3.96 4.87 -5.42
CA MET A 361 3.55 3.71 -4.66
C MET A 361 2.11 3.29 -5.03
N THR A 362 1.96 2.08 -5.57
CA THR A 362 0.66 1.53 -6.01
C THR A 362 0.23 0.31 -5.19
N HIS A 363 1.16 -0.31 -4.43
CA HIS A 363 0.91 -1.56 -3.75
C HIS A 363 1.81 -1.74 -2.52
N ALA A 364 1.24 -2.29 -1.46
CA ALA A 364 1.98 -2.67 -0.26
C ALA A 364 2.03 -4.19 -0.11
N MET A 365 3.18 -4.69 0.30
CA MET A 365 3.51 -6.11 0.48
C MET A 365 4.38 -6.29 1.73
N VAL A 366 4.87 -7.51 1.95
CA VAL A 366 5.74 -7.82 3.10
C VAL A 366 7.06 -8.43 2.61
N LEU A 367 8.20 -7.86 3.03
CA LEU A 367 9.49 -8.52 2.88
C LEU A 367 9.58 -9.61 3.95
N THR A 368 9.74 -10.84 3.51
CA THR A 368 9.86 -12.03 4.39
C THR A 368 11.23 -12.69 4.29
N GLY A 369 12.11 -12.18 3.43
CA GLY A 369 13.45 -12.71 3.29
C GLY A 369 14.31 -11.85 2.39
N VAL A 370 15.60 -12.15 2.41
CA VAL A 370 16.62 -11.55 1.56
C VAL A 370 17.72 -12.56 1.30
N ASP A 371 18.28 -12.54 0.10
CA ASP A 371 19.50 -13.25 -0.23
C ASP A 371 20.68 -12.26 -0.21
N LEU A 372 21.68 -12.56 0.60
CA LEU A 372 22.86 -11.73 0.80
C LEU A 372 24.09 -12.44 0.23
N ASP A 373 24.97 -11.70 -0.39
CA ASP A 373 26.30 -12.19 -0.80
C ASP A 373 27.26 -12.35 0.40
N ASP A 374 28.51 -12.80 0.12
CA ASP A 374 29.56 -12.97 1.13
C ASP A 374 30.00 -11.65 1.81
N ASN A 375 29.64 -10.50 1.22
CA ASN A 375 29.89 -9.16 1.77
C ASN A 375 28.64 -8.55 2.42
N GLU A 376 27.61 -9.38 2.65
CA GLU A 376 26.32 -8.97 3.22
C GLU A 376 25.56 -7.94 2.35
N GLN A 377 25.85 -7.88 1.04
CA GLN A 377 25.08 -7.05 0.11
C GLN A 377 23.87 -7.80 -0.43
N PRO A 378 22.69 -7.16 -0.54
CA PRO A 378 21.49 -7.82 -1.03
C PRO A 378 21.61 -8.14 -2.53
N LEU A 379 21.22 -9.34 -2.91
CA LEU A 379 21.10 -9.82 -4.28
C LEU A 379 19.65 -9.80 -4.76
N LYS A 380 18.75 -10.28 -3.90
CA LYS A 380 17.30 -10.36 -4.17
C LYS A 380 16.52 -10.48 -2.86
N TRP A 381 15.23 -10.18 -2.93
CA TRP A 381 14.32 -10.08 -1.79
C TRP A 381 13.13 -11.00 -1.95
N LYS A 382 12.75 -11.71 -0.88
CA LYS A 382 11.53 -12.51 -0.82
C LYS A 382 10.37 -11.65 -0.39
N VAL A 383 9.29 -11.72 -1.15
CA VAL A 383 8.10 -10.89 -0.96
C VAL A 383 6.88 -11.77 -0.76
N GLU A 384 6.16 -11.59 0.36
CA GLU A 384 4.81 -12.12 0.53
C GLU A 384 3.81 -11.12 -0.06
N ASN A 385 3.10 -11.56 -1.10
CA ASN A 385 2.05 -10.77 -1.73
C ASN A 385 0.67 -11.18 -1.19
N SER A 386 -0.35 -10.36 -1.44
CA SER A 386 -1.74 -10.62 -1.04
C SER A 386 -2.65 -10.98 -2.21
N TRP A 387 -2.14 -11.72 -3.20
CA TRP A 387 -2.90 -12.13 -4.40
C TRP A 387 -3.26 -13.62 -4.43
N GLY A 388 -3.09 -14.31 -3.28
CA GLY A 388 -3.34 -15.74 -3.16
C GLY A 388 -2.24 -16.61 -3.75
N ASP A 389 -2.38 -17.91 -3.61
CA ASP A 389 -1.37 -18.94 -3.86
C ASP A 389 -1.19 -19.39 -5.33
N LYS A 390 -1.99 -18.81 -6.24
CA LYS A 390 -2.00 -19.24 -7.66
C LYS A 390 -1.03 -18.47 -8.56
N VAL A 391 -0.30 -17.50 -8.02
CA VAL A 391 0.67 -16.67 -8.72
C VAL A 391 2.02 -16.71 -7.98
N GLY A 392 3.12 -16.48 -8.70
CA GLY A 392 4.46 -16.63 -8.14
C GLY A 392 4.73 -18.05 -7.61
N ASP A 393 5.61 -18.19 -6.63
CA ASP A 393 5.79 -19.42 -5.89
C ASP A 393 4.84 -19.48 -4.69
N LYS A 394 3.64 -20.06 -4.91
CA LYS A 394 2.57 -20.17 -3.89
C LYS A 394 2.20 -18.82 -3.27
N GLY A 395 2.20 -17.76 -4.09
CA GLY A 395 1.88 -16.39 -3.69
C GLY A 395 3.07 -15.56 -3.20
N TYR A 396 4.25 -16.16 -3.06
CA TYR A 396 5.49 -15.43 -2.83
C TYR A 396 6.08 -14.95 -4.15
N PHE A 397 6.71 -13.78 -4.10
CA PHE A 397 7.36 -13.13 -5.23
C PHE A 397 8.84 -12.95 -4.91
N VAL A 398 9.65 -12.74 -5.95
CA VAL A 398 11.06 -12.40 -5.82
C VAL A 398 11.32 -11.05 -6.47
N ALA A 399 11.95 -10.13 -5.75
CA ALA A 399 12.38 -8.86 -6.28
C ALA A 399 13.91 -8.87 -6.40
N SER A 400 14.46 -8.55 -7.59
CA SER A 400 15.90 -8.31 -7.71
C SER A 400 16.30 -7.07 -6.88
N ASP A 401 17.56 -6.98 -6.44
CA ASP A 401 18.01 -5.79 -5.70
C ASP A 401 17.92 -4.52 -6.55
N SER A 402 18.21 -4.61 -7.85
CA SER A 402 18.03 -3.50 -8.79
C SER A 402 16.57 -3.05 -8.92
N TRP A 403 15.61 -3.96 -8.82
CA TRP A 403 14.18 -3.61 -8.81
C TRP A 403 13.80 -2.92 -7.49
N MET A 404 14.36 -3.38 -6.37
CA MET A 404 14.20 -2.74 -5.08
C MET A 404 14.67 -1.27 -5.12
N ASP A 405 15.83 -1.01 -5.71
CA ASP A 405 16.38 0.35 -5.88
C ASP A 405 15.42 1.26 -6.65
N GLU A 406 14.87 0.75 -7.75
CA GLU A 406 14.13 1.58 -8.71
C GLU A 406 12.66 1.79 -8.35
N TYR A 407 11.98 0.80 -7.77
CA TYR A 407 10.52 0.80 -7.65
C TYR A 407 9.97 0.67 -6.23
N THR A 408 10.83 0.63 -5.21
CA THR A 408 10.39 0.61 -3.82
C THR A 408 10.51 2.00 -3.20
N TYR A 409 9.44 2.48 -2.58
CA TYR A 409 9.34 3.84 -2.07
C TYR A 409 9.24 3.95 -0.57
N GLN A 410 8.76 2.91 0.13
CA GLN A 410 8.55 2.95 1.57
C GLN A 410 8.81 1.59 2.22
N ILE A 411 9.43 1.61 3.40
CA ILE A 411 9.48 0.49 4.36
C ILE A 411 9.04 0.96 5.73
N VAL A 412 8.65 0.01 6.56
CA VAL A 412 8.35 0.25 7.97
C VAL A 412 9.28 -0.59 8.84
N VAL A 413 10.03 0.09 9.67
CA VAL A 413 11.04 -0.53 10.53
C VAL A 413 10.94 -0.05 11.97
N ARG A 414 11.50 -0.82 12.90
CA ARG A 414 11.57 -0.43 14.32
C ARG A 414 12.53 0.72 14.52
N LYS A 415 12.18 1.64 15.42
CA LYS A 415 12.99 2.80 15.80
C LYS A 415 14.38 2.44 16.29
N GLU A 416 14.54 1.25 16.89
CA GLU A 416 15.82 0.79 17.44
C GLU A 416 16.92 0.60 16.39
N PHE A 417 16.55 0.47 15.10
CA PHE A 417 17.51 0.37 14.00
C PHE A 417 17.96 1.73 13.44
N LEU A 418 17.32 2.83 13.87
CA LEU A 418 17.72 4.18 13.50
C LEU A 418 18.88 4.67 14.36
N THR A 419 19.76 5.46 13.75
CA THR A 419 20.75 6.22 14.54
C THR A 419 20.06 7.32 15.37
N PRO A 420 20.70 7.84 16.41
CA PRO A 420 20.17 8.97 17.17
C PRO A 420 19.84 10.19 16.31
N GLU A 421 20.65 10.47 15.28
CA GLU A 421 20.48 11.56 14.33
C GLU A 421 19.25 11.34 13.43
N GLU A 422 19.08 10.12 12.92
CA GLU A 422 17.90 9.73 12.13
C GLU A 422 16.61 9.81 12.96
N LEU A 423 16.66 9.34 14.19
CA LEU A 423 15.52 9.42 15.10
C LEU A 423 15.16 10.87 15.44
N ALA A 424 16.16 11.72 15.67
CA ALA A 424 15.96 13.16 15.89
C ALA A 424 15.37 13.84 14.64
N ALA A 425 15.85 13.48 13.44
CA ALA A 425 15.31 13.97 12.17
C ALA A 425 13.87 13.53 11.95
N TYR A 426 13.53 12.26 12.27
CA TYR A 426 12.16 11.76 12.20
C TYR A 426 11.22 12.51 13.16
N GLN A 427 11.67 12.82 14.38
CA GLN A 427 10.89 13.49 15.41
C GLN A 427 10.77 15.01 15.21
N ALA A 428 11.64 15.60 14.38
CA ALA A 428 11.59 17.02 14.06
C ALA A 428 10.27 17.42 13.39
N GLN A 429 9.96 18.72 13.37
CA GLN A 429 8.79 19.24 12.66
C GLN A 429 8.84 18.81 11.19
N PRO A 430 7.86 18.02 10.68
CA PRO A 430 7.88 17.55 9.31
C PRO A 430 7.64 18.68 8.30
N GLN A 431 8.26 18.58 7.15
CA GLN A 431 7.88 19.41 6.01
C GLN A 431 6.55 18.93 5.45
N ILE A 432 5.62 19.85 5.21
CA ILE A 432 4.29 19.53 4.71
C ILE A 432 4.32 19.57 3.18
N LEU A 433 4.09 18.42 2.57
CA LEU A 433 3.95 18.25 1.13
C LEU A 433 2.51 18.54 0.70
N ALA A 434 2.32 18.94 -0.56
CA ALA A 434 0.99 19.18 -1.10
C ALA A 434 0.15 17.88 -1.17
N PRO A 435 -1.19 17.95 -1.10
CA PRO A 435 -2.05 16.76 -1.16
C PRO A 435 -1.85 15.86 -2.39
N TRP A 436 -1.33 16.44 -3.47
CA TRP A 436 -1.05 15.77 -4.74
C TRP A 436 0.43 15.42 -4.95
N ASP A 437 1.23 15.46 -3.90
CA ASP A 437 2.60 14.97 -3.96
C ASP A 437 2.62 13.44 -4.19
N PRO A 438 3.56 12.90 -4.99
CA PRO A 438 3.65 11.45 -5.20
C PRO A 438 3.75 10.62 -3.92
N MET A 439 4.34 11.18 -2.84
CA MET A 439 4.44 10.51 -1.53
C MET A 439 3.11 10.47 -0.77
N GLY A 440 2.07 11.13 -1.26
CA GLY A 440 0.69 11.00 -0.79
C GLY A 440 -0.08 9.85 -1.44
N ALA A 441 0.52 9.12 -2.35
CA ALA A 441 -0.10 7.97 -3.00
C ALA A 441 -0.50 6.90 -1.96
N LEU A 442 -1.66 6.29 -2.16
CA LEU A 442 -2.18 5.24 -1.28
C LEU A 442 -1.93 3.87 -1.92
N ALA A 443 -1.33 2.96 -1.18
CA ALA A 443 -1.08 1.59 -1.60
C ALA A 443 -2.37 0.76 -1.66
#